data_49a598337dc5f8859980896d907d589d
#
_entry.id   49a598337dc5f8859980896d907d589d
#
_cell.length_a   1.000
_cell.length_b   1.000
_cell.length_c   1.000
_cell.angle_alpha   90.00
_cell.angle_beta   90.00
_cell.angle_gamma   90.00
#
_symmetry.space_group_name_H-M   'P 1'
#
loop_
_entity.id
_entity.type
_entity.pdbx_description
1 polymer ?
#
loop_
_entity_poly.entity_id
_entity_poly.type
_entity_poly.pdbx_seq_one_letter_code
_entity_poly.pdbx_strand_id
1 'polypeptide(L)'
;MGFEKLTTYLEGLKEQYGVPQTEIIITKDYEVVYHHLTGYSDFEETVPASEKDGYYFYSASKVMTMTCVMREIEQGRIHLYDPVCKYLPEFEVMKVIDREYSGTEFPPVMPKPDEQHHYAAKQIRIIDLMSMMSGLTYDLSGDAVKQAIADTDGKGSTREIVAAIAKMPLAAEPGTRWIYSLGHDVLAAVVEVTSGERFGDYLRKYVFDPAGADEIGFVMPEGIKLTAQYAFNMEKKRILPASDNNPFILTENYESGGAGLMGTATAYSKVIEALANGGVTKDGNRILSEDSIRMFMTPVTTDRAQKDFETGGKGSSYGYGLGVRVKRNMEAGRSPVGEFGWDGAAGAYTLIDPINHISIFHAQHVLGFLPVYLEIHPTLRDLTYEGLGL
;
A
#
# COMPACT_ATOMS: atom_id res chain seq x y z
N MET A 1 0.51 -0.15 32.61
CA MET A 1 0.63 -0.25 31.15
C MET A 1 0.34 -1.68 30.79
N GLY A 2 -0.62 -1.93 29.96
CA GLY A 2 -0.99 -3.28 29.57
C GLY A 2 -1.86 -3.30 28.34
N PHE A 3 -1.77 -4.38 27.60
CA PHE A 3 -2.50 -4.59 26.35
C PHE A 3 -3.76 -5.48 26.54
N GLU A 4 -4.26 -5.64 27.76
CA GLU A 4 -5.39 -6.53 28.08
C GLU A 4 -6.63 -6.17 27.27
N LYS A 5 -6.94 -4.88 27.11
CA LYS A 5 -8.07 -4.41 26.31
C LYS A 5 -7.88 -4.73 24.83
N LEU A 6 -6.64 -4.55 24.31
CA LEU A 6 -6.31 -4.87 22.93
C LEU A 6 -6.44 -6.38 22.69
N THR A 7 -5.92 -7.20 23.58
CA THR A 7 -6.05 -8.66 23.52
C THR A 7 -7.51 -9.09 23.50
N THR A 8 -8.32 -8.58 24.44
CA THR A 8 -9.77 -8.88 24.49
C THR A 8 -10.48 -8.46 23.20
N TYR A 9 -10.13 -7.31 22.64
CA TYR A 9 -10.71 -6.83 21.38
C TYR A 9 -10.35 -7.76 20.20
N LEU A 10 -9.07 -8.13 20.07
CA LEU A 10 -8.58 -9.03 19.01
C LEU A 10 -9.25 -10.41 19.09
N GLU A 11 -9.34 -10.98 20.27
CA GLU A 11 -10.00 -12.28 20.51
C GLU A 11 -11.50 -12.23 20.19
N GLY A 12 -12.15 -11.06 20.36
CA GLY A 12 -13.55 -10.82 20.02
C GLY A 12 -13.86 -10.60 18.55
N LEU A 13 -12.85 -10.40 17.65
CA LEU A 13 -13.09 -10.04 16.25
C LEU A 13 -13.84 -11.11 15.47
N LYS A 14 -13.63 -12.39 15.78
CA LYS A 14 -14.36 -13.49 15.14
C LYS A 14 -15.85 -13.48 15.52
N GLU A 15 -16.17 -13.29 16.78
CA GLU A 15 -17.56 -13.24 17.27
C GLU A 15 -18.27 -11.99 16.77
N GLN A 16 -17.60 -10.82 16.85
CA GLN A 16 -18.21 -9.53 16.55
C GLN A 16 -18.35 -9.28 15.04
N TYR A 17 -17.35 -9.66 14.25
CA TYR A 17 -17.24 -9.31 12.83
C TYR A 17 -17.15 -10.52 11.90
N GLY A 18 -16.96 -11.73 12.44
CA GLY A 18 -16.72 -12.93 11.65
C GLY A 18 -15.30 -13.00 11.05
N VAL A 19 -14.34 -12.19 11.51
CA VAL A 19 -12.95 -12.22 11.04
C VAL A 19 -12.28 -13.53 11.49
N PRO A 20 -11.85 -14.41 10.55
CA PRO A 20 -11.42 -15.77 10.92
C PRO A 20 -10.05 -15.82 11.58
N GLN A 21 -9.18 -14.90 11.22
CA GLN A 21 -7.79 -14.83 11.66
C GLN A 21 -7.32 -13.39 11.70
N THR A 22 -6.45 -13.08 12.64
CA THR A 22 -5.76 -11.79 12.73
C THR A 22 -4.42 -11.94 13.41
N GLU A 23 -3.45 -11.13 12.99
CA GLU A 23 -2.15 -11.00 13.61
C GLU A 23 -1.81 -9.52 13.76
N ILE A 24 -1.29 -9.12 14.91
CA ILE A 24 -0.80 -7.76 15.13
C ILE A 24 0.59 -7.78 15.76
N ILE A 25 1.47 -6.93 15.26
CA ILE A 25 2.79 -6.68 15.82
C ILE A 25 2.91 -5.19 16.10
N ILE A 26 3.28 -4.85 17.33
CA ILE A 26 3.54 -3.48 17.78
C ILE A 26 4.98 -3.40 18.22
N THR A 27 5.73 -2.47 17.63
CA THR A 27 7.10 -2.20 18.07
C THR A 27 7.20 -0.80 18.67
N LYS A 28 8.13 -0.62 19.60
CA LYS A 28 8.50 0.66 20.17
C LYS A 28 10.00 0.67 20.49
N ASP A 29 10.72 1.68 20.03
CA ASP A 29 12.15 1.82 20.29
C ASP A 29 12.95 0.55 19.95
N TYR A 30 12.68 -0.07 18.78
CA TYR A 30 13.26 -1.33 18.28
C TYR A 30 12.89 -2.59 19.07
N GLU A 31 11.94 -2.55 19.97
CA GLU A 31 11.48 -3.71 20.71
C GLU A 31 10.05 -4.09 20.31
N VAL A 32 9.80 -5.38 20.10
CA VAL A 32 8.42 -5.89 19.96
C VAL A 32 7.79 -5.84 21.34
N VAL A 33 6.91 -4.86 21.54
CA VAL A 33 6.23 -4.64 22.84
C VAL A 33 4.91 -5.42 22.94
N TYR A 34 4.37 -5.84 21.79
CA TYR A 34 3.17 -6.68 21.72
C TYR A 34 3.13 -7.46 20.39
N HIS A 35 2.86 -8.75 20.46
CA HIS A 35 2.60 -9.62 19.32
C HIS A 35 1.48 -10.58 19.68
N HIS A 36 0.43 -10.61 18.89
CA HIS A 36 -0.74 -11.46 19.16
C HIS A 36 -1.36 -11.99 17.87
N LEU A 37 -1.69 -13.28 17.89
CA LEU A 37 -2.34 -13.99 16.80
C LEU A 37 -3.63 -14.63 17.31
N THR A 38 -4.66 -14.62 16.48
CA THR A 38 -5.92 -15.32 16.77
C THR A 38 -6.40 -16.10 15.55
N GLY A 39 -7.17 -17.14 15.77
CA GLY A 39 -7.85 -17.89 14.71
C GLY A 39 -7.00 -18.99 14.08
N TYR A 40 -7.29 -19.28 12.81
CA TYR A 40 -6.77 -20.43 12.09
C TYR A 40 -6.30 -20.03 10.69
N SER A 41 -5.26 -20.73 10.19
CA SER A 41 -4.65 -20.47 8.89
C SER A 41 -5.38 -21.16 7.73
N ASP A 42 -6.32 -22.07 8.02
CA ASP A 42 -7.08 -22.85 7.05
C ASP A 42 -8.60 -22.62 7.16
N PHE A 43 -9.32 -23.03 6.12
CA PHE A 43 -10.79 -22.88 6.08
C PHE A 43 -11.52 -23.81 7.03
N GLU A 44 -10.91 -24.98 7.32
CA GLU A 44 -11.46 -26.03 8.18
C GLU A 44 -11.27 -25.73 9.67
N GLU A 45 -10.56 -24.67 10.01
CA GLU A 45 -10.21 -24.28 11.39
C GLU A 45 -9.48 -25.42 12.15
N THR A 46 -8.53 -26.06 11.48
CA THR A 46 -7.73 -27.17 12.04
C THR A 46 -6.28 -26.78 12.31
N VAL A 47 -5.74 -25.80 11.60
CA VAL A 47 -4.37 -25.30 11.74
C VAL A 47 -4.39 -23.96 12.46
N PRO A 48 -3.99 -23.87 13.74
CA PRO A 48 -3.91 -22.59 14.45
C PRO A 48 -3.01 -21.58 13.72
N ALA A 49 -3.36 -20.30 13.81
CA ALA A 49 -2.54 -19.22 13.29
C ALA A 49 -1.11 -19.26 13.86
N SER A 50 -0.13 -18.91 13.04
CA SER A 50 1.29 -18.95 13.39
C SER A 50 2.07 -17.78 12.79
N GLU A 51 3.22 -17.47 13.35
CA GLU A 51 4.16 -16.43 12.84
C GLU A 51 4.76 -16.80 11.46
N LYS A 52 4.53 -18.03 10.98
CA LYS A 52 4.92 -18.50 9.64
C LYS A 52 3.79 -18.41 8.63
N ASP A 53 2.67 -17.81 9.00
CA ASP A 53 1.59 -17.52 8.08
C ASP A 53 1.99 -16.41 7.12
N GLY A 54 1.75 -16.66 5.82
CA GLY A 54 1.99 -15.70 4.77
C GLY A 54 0.70 -14.98 4.41
N TYR A 55 0.83 -13.69 4.11
CA TYR A 55 -0.27 -12.83 3.70
C TYR A 55 0.04 -12.16 2.37
N TYR A 56 -0.98 -11.91 1.55
CA TYR A 56 -0.90 -10.88 0.53
C TYR A 56 -1.07 -9.52 1.20
N PHE A 57 -0.08 -8.67 1.11
CA PHE A 57 -0.14 -7.34 1.73
C PHE A 57 -0.98 -6.35 0.93
N TYR A 58 -1.26 -6.68 -0.34
CA TYR A 58 -1.99 -5.80 -1.23
C TYR A 58 -1.43 -4.36 -1.18
N SER A 59 -2.29 -3.37 -1.01
CA SER A 59 -1.87 -1.97 -1.04
C SER A 59 -0.94 -1.53 0.09
N ALA A 60 -0.74 -2.32 1.13
CA ALA A 60 0.33 -2.08 2.09
C ALA A 60 1.73 -2.18 1.44
N SER A 61 1.86 -2.88 0.29
CA SER A 61 3.07 -2.86 -0.57
C SER A 61 3.53 -1.45 -0.93
N LYS A 62 2.61 -0.48 -1.00
CA LYS A 62 2.91 0.91 -1.36
C LYS A 62 3.92 1.58 -0.42
N VAL A 63 3.91 1.24 0.86
CA VAL A 63 4.88 1.76 1.83
C VAL A 63 6.30 1.36 1.43
N MET A 64 6.49 0.09 1.03
CA MET A 64 7.79 -0.43 0.60
C MET A 64 8.24 0.20 -0.72
N THR A 65 7.32 0.33 -1.68
CA THR A 65 7.58 1.00 -2.96
C THR A 65 8.02 2.44 -2.75
N MET A 66 7.34 3.17 -1.87
CA MET A 66 7.70 4.56 -1.58
C MET A 66 9.04 4.68 -0.86
N THR A 67 9.39 3.70 -0.04
CA THR A 67 10.73 3.62 0.57
C THR A 67 11.82 3.54 -0.52
N CYS A 68 11.60 2.75 -1.59
CA CYS A 68 12.53 2.68 -2.74
C CYS A 68 12.59 4.00 -3.51
N VAL A 69 11.45 4.60 -3.82
CA VAL A 69 11.39 5.88 -4.55
C VAL A 69 12.10 6.99 -3.78
N MET A 70 11.87 7.09 -2.47
CA MET A 70 12.55 8.07 -1.62
C MET A 70 14.06 7.83 -1.59
N ARG A 71 14.49 6.57 -1.59
CA ARG A 71 15.91 6.23 -1.68
C ARG A 71 16.51 6.68 -3.01
N GLU A 72 15.82 6.50 -4.13
CA GLU A 72 16.25 7.01 -5.44
C GLU A 72 16.34 8.54 -5.46
N ILE A 73 15.44 9.22 -4.76
CA ILE A 73 15.47 10.69 -4.59
C ILE A 73 16.70 11.10 -3.76
N GLU A 74 17.00 10.41 -2.66
CA GLU A 74 18.21 10.67 -1.84
C GLU A 74 19.52 10.50 -2.64
N GLN A 75 19.52 9.55 -3.58
CA GLN A 75 20.67 9.32 -4.46
C GLN A 75 20.74 10.33 -5.62
N GLY A 76 19.77 11.23 -5.75
CA GLY A 76 19.70 12.22 -6.83
C GLY A 76 19.39 11.62 -8.21
N ARG A 77 18.94 10.37 -8.30
CA ARG A 77 18.57 9.72 -9.56
C ARG A 77 17.15 10.06 -10.01
N ILE A 78 16.28 10.40 -9.06
CA ILE A 78 14.90 10.87 -9.28
C ILE A 78 14.74 12.23 -8.59
N HIS A 79 14.02 13.17 -9.24
CA HIS A 79 13.57 14.40 -8.57
C HIS A 79 12.05 14.49 -8.57
N LEU A 80 11.46 15.01 -7.48
CA LEU A 80 10.01 15.06 -7.26
C LEU A 80 9.23 15.71 -8.41
N TYR A 81 9.81 16.72 -9.04
CA TYR A 81 9.15 17.50 -10.10
C TYR A 81 9.59 17.11 -11.51
N ASP A 82 10.44 16.09 -11.66
CA ASP A 82 10.76 15.56 -12.98
C ASP A 82 9.51 15.01 -13.67
N PRO A 83 9.35 15.23 -14.97
CA PRO A 83 8.31 14.57 -15.74
C PRO A 83 8.59 13.06 -15.82
N VAL A 84 7.57 12.26 -15.67
CA VAL A 84 7.68 10.78 -15.75
C VAL A 84 8.28 10.32 -17.05
N CYS A 85 7.97 11.01 -18.16
CA CYS A 85 8.51 10.69 -19.49
C CYS A 85 10.04 10.83 -19.62
N LYS A 86 10.71 11.50 -18.69
CA LYS A 86 12.18 11.49 -18.59
C LYS A 86 12.72 10.07 -18.36
N TYR A 87 11.98 9.23 -17.64
CA TYR A 87 12.34 7.86 -17.27
C TYR A 87 11.59 6.84 -18.13
N LEU A 88 10.33 7.13 -18.44
CA LEU A 88 9.39 6.29 -19.16
C LEU A 88 8.81 7.08 -20.33
N PRO A 89 9.50 7.09 -21.52
CA PRO A 89 9.10 7.93 -22.66
C PRO A 89 7.66 7.71 -23.12
N GLU A 90 7.07 6.54 -22.87
CA GLU A 90 5.69 6.21 -23.20
C GLU A 90 4.66 7.12 -22.51
N PHE A 91 5.04 7.85 -21.45
CA PHE A 91 4.19 8.83 -20.76
C PHE A 91 4.33 10.27 -21.30
N GLU A 92 5.02 10.48 -22.43
CA GLU A 92 5.28 11.84 -22.96
C GLU A 92 3.99 12.54 -23.38
N VAL A 93 3.08 11.80 -24.04
CA VAL A 93 1.82 12.36 -24.57
C VAL A 93 0.65 11.58 -24.03
N MET A 94 -0.02 12.16 -23.04
CA MET A 94 -1.18 11.52 -22.41
C MET A 94 -2.49 12.13 -22.89
N LYS A 95 -3.53 11.31 -22.98
CA LYS A 95 -4.91 11.71 -23.25
C LYS A 95 -5.67 11.85 -21.96
N VAL A 96 -6.56 12.83 -21.85
CA VAL A 96 -7.45 13.05 -20.72
C VAL A 96 -8.89 13.01 -21.22
N ILE A 97 -9.76 12.23 -20.60
CA ILE A 97 -11.19 12.17 -20.98
C ILE A 97 -11.87 13.52 -20.72
N ASP A 98 -12.82 13.91 -21.60
CA ASP A 98 -13.53 15.18 -21.48
C ASP A 98 -14.67 15.16 -20.45
N ARG A 99 -15.22 13.98 -20.14
CA ARG A 99 -16.23 13.86 -19.08
C ARG A 99 -15.60 13.99 -17.69
N GLU A 100 -16.37 14.50 -16.74
CA GLU A 100 -15.95 14.46 -15.35
C GLU A 100 -15.89 12.99 -14.84
N TYR A 101 -14.75 12.62 -14.24
CA TYR A 101 -14.61 11.32 -13.61
C TYR A 101 -15.14 11.39 -12.16
N SER A 102 -16.14 10.54 -11.89
CA SER A 102 -16.64 10.37 -10.52
C SER A 102 -15.91 9.18 -9.86
N GLY A 103 -14.98 9.50 -8.97
CA GLY A 103 -14.31 8.47 -8.15
C GLY A 103 -15.19 7.84 -7.07
N THR A 104 -16.45 8.30 -6.94
CA THR A 104 -17.41 7.82 -5.93
C THR A 104 -18.41 6.79 -6.47
N GLU A 105 -18.48 6.60 -7.79
CA GLU A 105 -19.30 5.55 -8.39
C GLU A 105 -18.70 4.17 -8.10
N PHE A 106 -19.55 3.20 -7.76
CA PHE A 106 -19.09 1.83 -7.54
C PHE A 106 -19.96 0.83 -8.34
N PRO A 107 -19.35 0.03 -9.23
CA PRO A 107 -17.95 0.10 -9.67
C PRO A 107 -17.66 1.38 -10.45
N PRO A 108 -16.41 1.92 -10.37
CA PRO A 108 -16.05 3.14 -11.11
C PRO A 108 -16.08 2.88 -12.62
N VAL A 109 -16.61 3.84 -13.37
CA VAL A 109 -16.61 3.78 -14.85
C VAL A 109 -15.24 4.22 -15.36
N MET A 110 -14.40 3.25 -15.73
CA MET A 110 -13.04 3.51 -16.20
C MET A 110 -13.02 4.26 -17.53
N PRO A 111 -12.01 5.16 -17.75
CA PRO A 111 -11.77 5.79 -19.05
C PRO A 111 -11.54 4.76 -20.16
N LYS A 112 -12.10 5.01 -21.36
CA LYS A 112 -11.92 4.14 -22.52
C LYS A 112 -11.06 4.81 -23.59
N PRO A 113 -10.25 4.05 -24.35
CA PRO A 113 -9.37 4.61 -25.39
C PRO A 113 -10.08 5.39 -26.50
N ASP A 114 -11.34 5.02 -26.81
CA ASP A 114 -12.19 5.62 -27.83
C ASP A 114 -13.11 6.74 -27.31
N GLU A 115 -13.03 7.05 -26.02
CA GLU A 115 -13.80 8.11 -25.39
C GLU A 115 -13.35 9.48 -25.88
N GLN A 116 -14.28 10.48 -25.92
CA GLN A 116 -13.91 11.85 -26.24
C GLN A 116 -12.85 12.36 -25.26
N HIS A 117 -11.77 12.92 -25.79
CA HIS A 117 -10.61 13.32 -25.01
C HIS A 117 -9.88 14.51 -25.61
N HIS A 118 -9.07 15.15 -24.81
CA HIS A 118 -8.05 16.11 -25.21
C HIS A 118 -6.66 15.61 -24.77
N TYR A 119 -5.59 16.26 -25.22
CA TYR A 119 -4.25 15.97 -24.74
C TYR A 119 -4.01 16.72 -23.41
N ALA A 120 -3.35 16.05 -22.46
CA ALA A 120 -3.02 16.62 -21.18
C ALA A 120 -2.25 17.95 -21.33
N ALA A 121 -2.69 18.97 -20.62
CA ALA A 121 -2.05 20.29 -20.64
C ALA A 121 -0.68 20.29 -19.95
N LYS A 122 -0.42 19.30 -19.11
CA LYS A 122 0.83 19.14 -18.35
C LYS A 122 1.28 17.69 -18.38
N GLN A 123 2.59 17.49 -18.36
CA GLN A 123 3.16 16.15 -18.17
C GLN A 123 2.92 15.66 -16.72
N ILE A 124 2.74 14.35 -16.56
CA ILE A 124 2.72 13.72 -15.24
C ILE A 124 4.12 13.85 -14.64
N ARG A 125 4.21 14.31 -13.40
CA ARG A 125 5.46 14.40 -12.64
C ARG A 125 5.55 13.25 -11.63
N ILE A 126 6.75 12.97 -11.15
CA ILE A 126 6.98 11.97 -10.08
C ILE A 126 6.09 12.24 -8.87
N ILE A 127 6.02 13.50 -8.39
CA ILE A 127 5.16 13.87 -7.27
C ILE A 127 3.67 13.60 -7.53
N ASP A 128 3.21 13.72 -8.78
CA ASP A 128 1.82 13.45 -9.14
C ASP A 128 1.47 11.95 -9.04
N LEU A 129 2.43 11.07 -9.37
CA LEU A 129 2.31 9.62 -9.13
C LEU A 129 2.33 9.32 -7.62
N MET A 130 3.31 9.87 -6.90
CA MET A 130 3.46 9.65 -5.46
C MET A 130 2.22 10.10 -4.68
N SER A 131 1.61 11.23 -5.07
CA SER A 131 0.47 11.81 -4.36
C SER A 131 -0.91 11.36 -4.86
N MET A 132 -0.97 10.36 -5.77
CA MET A 132 -2.22 9.91 -6.41
C MET A 132 -2.94 11.03 -7.19
N MET A 133 -2.19 12.00 -7.71
CA MET A 133 -2.72 13.11 -8.50
C MET A 133 -2.31 13.03 -9.99
N SER A 134 -1.86 11.87 -10.46
CA SER A 134 -1.42 11.69 -11.85
C SER A 134 -2.55 11.72 -12.89
N GLY A 135 -3.79 11.55 -12.48
CA GLY A 135 -4.93 11.33 -13.36
C GLY A 135 -5.10 9.87 -13.82
N LEU A 136 -4.14 8.98 -13.55
CA LEU A 136 -4.29 7.54 -13.77
C LEU A 136 -5.43 6.97 -12.93
N THR A 137 -5.98 5.83 -13.35
CA THR A 137 -6.97 5.05 -12.60
C THR A 137 -6.38 3.72 -12.12
N TYR A 138 -7.18 2.93 -11.42
CA TYR A 138 -6.82 1.57 -10.99
C TYR A 138 -7.41 0.52 -11.94
N ASP A 139 -7.32 0.75 -13.26
CA ASP A 139 -7.84 -0.18 -14.27
C ASP A 139 -6.80 -1.24 -14.64
N LEU A 140 -6.96 -2.43 -14.06
CA LEU A 140 -6.16 -3.61 -14.38
C LEU A 140 -6.73 -4.41 -15.57
N SER A 141 -7.91 -4.02 -16.05
CA SER A 141 -8.67 -4.76 -17.06
C SER A 141 -8.80 -4.03 -18.39
N GLY A 142 -8.13 -2.89 -18.54
CA GLY A 142 -8.11 -2.12 -19.79
C GLY A 142 -7.55 -2.93 -20.96
N ASP A 143 -8.06 -2.67 -22.17
CA ASP A 143 -7.73 -3.46 -23.35
C ASP A 143 -6.21 -3.47 -23.65
N ALA A 144 -5.51 -2.36 -23.39
CA ALA A 144 -4.07 -2.30 -23.57
C ALA A 144 -3.30 -3.22 -22.62
N VAL A 145 -3.76 -3.32 -21.36
CA VAL A 145 -3.17 -4.23 -20.36
C VAL A 145 -3.45 -5.68 -20.72
N LYS A 146 -4.69 -6.02 -21.08
CA LYS A 146 -5.05 -7.38 -21.55
C LYS A 146 -4.22 -7.79 -22.78
N GLN A 147 -4.05 -6.86 -23.73
CA GLN A 147 -3.24 -7.13 -24.91
C GLN A 147 -1.76 -7.38 -24.54
N ALA A 148 -1.18 -6.59 -23.64
CA ALA A 148 0.19 -6.81 -23.19
C ALA A 148 0.38 -8.14 -22.46
N ILE A 149 -0.61 -8.57 -21.66
CA ILE A 149 -0.61 -9.90 -21.02
C ILE A 149 -0.63 -10.99 -22.09
N ALA A 150 -1.49 -10.86 -23.13
CA ALA A 150 -1.59 -11.83 -24.20
C ALA A 150 -0.33 -11.87 -25.07
N ASP A 151 0.22 -10.71 -25.46
CA ASP A 151 1.42 -10.59 -26.30
C ASP A 151 2.67 -11.18 -25.63
N THR A 152 2.70 -11.20 -24.31
CA THR A 152 3.81 -11.74 -23.50
C THR A 152 3.55 -13.17 -22.98
N ASP A 153 2.47 -13.81 -23.43
CA ASP A 153 2.05 -15.15 -22.97
C ASP A 153 1.99 -15.26 -21.43
N GLY A 154 1.47 -14.20 -20.77
CA GLY A 154 1.38 -14.12 -19.31
C GLY A 154 2.70 -13.92 -18.57
N LYS A 155 3.79 -13.57 -19.27
CA LYS A 155 5.14 -13.41 -18.70
C LYS A 155 5.69 -11.98 -18.77
N GLY A 156 4.83 -11.02 -19.06
CA GLY A 156 5.22 -9.62 -19.16
C GLY A 156 5.92 -9.11 -17.90
N SER A 157 6.98 -8.33 -18.10
CA SER A 157 7.71 -7.65 -17.02
C SER A 157 6.94 -6.43 -16.51
N THR A 158 7.35 -5.90 -15.36
CA THR A 158 6.83 -4.62 -14.82
C THR A 158 6.89 -3.51 -15.87
N ARG A 159 7.98 -3.41 -16.63
CA ARG A 159 8.14 -2.43 -17.71
C ARG A 159 7.12 -2.57 -18.85
N GLU A 160 6.85 -3.79 -19.29
CA GLU A 160 5.90 -4.05 -20.39
C GLU A 160 4.46 -3.76 -19.96
N ILE A 161 4.07 -4.13 -18.75
CA ILE A 161 2.75 -3.82 -18.21
C ILE A 161 2.58 -2.32 -18.00
N VAL A 162 3.58 -1.63 -17.46
CA VAL A 162 3.56 -0.17 -17.26
C VAL A 162 3.49 0.58 -18.59
N ALA A 163 4.19 0.11 -19.64
CA ALA A 163 4.07 0.67 -20.99
C ALA A 163 2.64 0.49 -21.57
N ALA A 164 1.93 -0.56 -21.19
CA ALA A 164 0.51 -0.72 -21.54
C ALA A 164 -0.40 0.23 -20.76
N ILE A 165 -0.11 0.47 -19.48
CA ILE A 165 -0.82 1.45 -18.64
C ILE A 165 -0.72 2.86 -19.26
N ALA A 166 0.43 3.23 -19.82
CA ALA A 166 0.63 4.52 -20.49
C ALA A 166 -0.27 4.75 -21.72
N LYS A 167 -0.82 3.69 -22.31
CA LYS A 167 -1.77 3.79 -23.45
C LYS A 167 -3.20 4.11 -23.03
N MET A 168 -3.50 4.05 -21.74
CA MET A 168 -4.83 4.30 -21.20
C MET A 168 -5.02 5.80 -20.98
N PRO A 169 -6.22 6.36 -21.27
CA PRO A 169 -6.46 7.77 -21.00
C PRO A 169 -6.54 8.06 -19.49
N LEU A 170 -6.13 9.26 -19.14
CA LEU A 170 -6.25 9.79 -17.79
C LEU A 170 -7.70 10.18 -17.48
N ALA A 171 -8.11 10.00 -16.25
CA ALA A 171 -9.42 10.41 -15.74
C ALA A 171 -9.50 11.90 -15.37
N ALA A 172 -8.35 12.58 -15.21
CA ALA A 172 -8.25 14.00 -14.90
C ALA A 172 -6.87 14.54 -15.31
N GLU A 173 -6.76 15.87 -15.44
CA GLU A 173 -5.49 16.55 -15.64
C GLU A 173 -4.50 16.27 -14.50
N PRO A 174 -3.22 16.00 -14.80
CA PRO A 174 -2.20 15.78 -13.79
C PRO A 174 -2.11 16.93 -12.77
N GLY A 175 -2.05 16.57 -11.49
CA GLY A 175 -1.93 17.51 -10.38
C GLY A 175 -3.25 18.13 -9.91
N THR A 176 -4.43 17.72 -10.45
CA THR A 176 -5.71 18.41 -10.17
C THR A 176 -6.64 17.65 -9.22
N ARG A 177 -6.68 16.33 -9.28
CA ARG A 177 -7.61 15.46 -8.55
C ARG A 177 -6.85 14.35 -7.84
N TRP A 178 -7.29 13.97 -6.66
CA TRP A 178 -6.84 12.74 -6.03
C TRP A 178 -7.66 11.57 -6.59
N ILE A 179 -6.99 10.64 -7.27
CA ILE A 179 -7.59 9.44 -7.84
C ILE A 179 -6.70 8.25 -7.46
N TYR A 180 -7.24 7.32 -6.69
CA TYR A 180 -6.52 6.09 -6.35
C TYR A 180 -6.17 5.31 -7.62
N SER A 181 -4.89 5.00 -7.84
CA SER A 181 -4.41 4.61 -9.16
C SER A 181 -3.22 3.66 -9.13
N LEU A 182 -2.81 3.21 -10.33
CA LEU A 182 -1.61 2.42 -10.59
C LEU A 182 -0.29 3.25 -10.53
N GLY A 183 -0.32 4.42 -9.93
CA GLY A 183 0.87 5.29 -9.82
C GLY A 183 2.08 4.61 -9.18
N HIS A 184 1.88 3.72 -8.20
CA HIS A 184 2.97 3.00 -7.54
C HIS A 184 3.58 1.91 -8.44
N ASP A 185 2.80 1.34 -9.34
CA ASP A 185 3.29 0.39 -10.33
C ASP A 185 4.17 1.12 -11.37
N VAL A 186 3.76 2.32 -11.78
CA VAL A 186 4.58 3.20 -12.63
C VAL A 186 5.88 3.60 -11.92
N LEU A 187 5.81 3.93 -10.62
CA LEU A 187 7.00 4.27 -9.83
C LEU A 187 7.95 3.08 -9.65
N ALA A 188 7.45 1.85 -9.52
CA ALA A 188 8.29 0.65 -9.52
C ALA A 188 9.10 0.54 -10.82
N ALA A 189 8.46 0.76 -11.98
CA ALA A 189 9.14 0.79 -13.28
C ALA A 189 10.15 1.95 -13.39
N VAL A 190 9.88 3.12 -12.79
CA VAL A 190 10.85 4.23 -12.70
C VAL A 190 12.08 3.80 -11.90
N VAL A 191 11.89 3.12 -10.75
CA VAL A 191 13.01 2.59 -9.95
C VAL A 191 13.85 1.60 -10.77
N GLU A 192 13.22 0.68 -11.55
CA GLU A 192 13.96 -0.22 -12.43
C GLU A 192 14.83 0.52 -13.46
N VAL A 193 14.30 1.58 -14.05
CA VAL A 193 15.05 2.38 -15.05
C VAL A 193 16.21 3.13 -14.40
N THR A 194 16.01 3.72 -13.22
CA THR A 194 17.02 4.56 -12.58
C THR A 194 18.11 3.77 -11.87
N SER A 195 17.78 2.59 -11.37
CA SER A 195 18.73 1.69 -10.69
C SER A 195 19.43 0.71 -11.65
N GLY A 196 18.76 0.33 -12.75
CA GLY A 196 19.19 -0.76 -13.62
C GLY A 196 18.96 -2.16 -13.02
N GLU A 197 18.24 -2.28 -11.92
CA GLU A 197 17.92 -3.53 -11.20
C GLU A 197 16.41 -3.83 -11.34
N ARG A 198 16.02 -5.11 -11.28
CA ARG A 198 14.59 -5.45 -11.15
C ARG A 198 14.06 -4.89 -9.85
N PHE A 199 12.78 -4.53 -9.81
CA PHE A 199 12.20 -3.85 -8.66
C PHE A 199 12.26 -4.72 -7.38
N GLY A 200 11.99 -6.02 -7.49
CA GLY A 200 12.09 -6.95 -6.37
C GLY A 200 13.52 -7.12 -5.86
N ASP A 201 14.50 -7.17 -6.77
CA ASP A 201 15.93 -7.25 -6.40
C ASP A 201 16.38 -5.97 -5.70
N TYR A 202 15.91 -4.80 -6.17
CA TYR A 202 16.18 -3.52 -5.53
C TYR A 202 15.60 -3.47 -4.11
N LEU A 203 14.34 -3.86 -3.93
CA LEU A 203 13.70 -3.97 -2.62
C LEU A 203 14.48 -4.90 -1.69
N ARG A 204 14.83 -6.10 -2.17
CA ARG A 204 15.60 -7.08 -1.41
C ARG A 204 16.91 -6.47 -0.90
N LYS A 205 17.71 -5.95 -1.80
CA LYS A 205 19.06 -5.46 -1.53
C LYS A 205 19.11 -4.24 -0.62
N TYR A 206 18.16 -3.30 -0.79
CA TYR A 206 18.27 -1.98 -0.17
C TYR A 206 17.26 -1.71 0.95
N VAL A 207 16.25 -2.57 1.08
CA VAL A 207 15.20 -2.42 2.09
C VAL A 207 15.09 -3.66 2.97
N PHE A 208 14.90 -4.83 2.38
CA PHE A 208 14.60 -6.05 3.14
C PHE A 208 15.83 -6.63 3.82
N ASP A 209 16.94 -6.84 3.11
CA ASP A 209 18.17 -7.39 3.67
C ASP A 209 18.74 -6.48 4.78
N PRO A 210 18.84 -5.14 4.61
CA PRO A 210 19.25 -4.25 5.69
C PRO A 210 18.37 -4.32 6.93
N ALA A 211 17.07 -4.59 6.78
CA ALA A 211 16.12 -4.75 7.87
C ALA A 211 16.08 -6.16 8.46
N GLY A 212 16.79 -7.13 7.88
CA GLY A 212 16.68 -8.54 8.23
C GLY A 212 15.28 -9.12 7.94
N ALA A 213 14.60 -8.60 6.92
CA ALA A 213 13.25 -8.99 6.51
C ALA A 213 13.31 -10.05 5.42
N ASP A 214 13.66 -11.28 5.77
CA ASP A 214 13.93 -12.36 4.80
C ASP A 214 12.64 -12.94 4.19
N GLU A 215 11.55 -12.96 4.95
CA GLU A 215 10.31 -13.65 4.60
C GLU A 215 9.28 -12.71 3.94
N ILE A 216 9.73 -11.91 2.95
CA ILE A 216 8.89 -10.98 2.17
C ILE A 216 9.42 -10.87 0.74
N GLY A 217 8.51 -10.76 -0.25
CA GLY A 217 8.87 -10.59 -1.66
C GLY A 217 7.67 -10.56 -2.59
N PHE A 218 7.91 -10.63 -3.91
CA PHE A 218 6.86 -10.78 -4.93
C PHE A 218 6.50 -12.24 -5.22
N VAL A 219 7.22 -13.17 -4.61
CA VAL A 219 6.92 -14.61 -4.58
C VAL A 219 6.89 -15.01 -3.11
N MET A 220 5.96 -15.90 -2.75
CA MET A 220 5.90 -16.40 -1.37
C MET A 220 7.24 -17.05 -0.99
N PRO A 221 7.89 -16.58 0.08
CA PRO A 221 9.18 -17.13 0.52
C PRO A 221 9.10 -18.62 0.85
N GLU A 222 10.20 -19.33 0.65
CA GLU A 222 10.28 -20.77 0.95
C GLU A 222 9.96 -21.05 2.43
N GLY A 223 9.15 -22.06 2.68
CA GLY A 223 8.72 -22.45 4.03
C GLY A 223 7.58 -21.60 4.61
N ILE A 224 7.15 -20.54 3.94
CA ILE A 224 6.00 -19.74 4.33
C ILE A 224 4.76 -20.23 3.59
N LYS A 225 3.69 -20.47 4.33
CA LYS A 225 2.40 -20.92 3.78
C LYS A 225 1.41 -19.75 3.75
N LEU A 226 0.82 -19.51 2.58
CA LEU A 226 -0.26 -18.55 2.47
C LEU A 226 -1.43 -18.99 3.36
N THR A 227 -1.88 -18.10 4.23
CA THR A 227 -3.09 -18.32 5.05
C THR A 227 -4.34 -18.22 4.19
N ALA A 228 -5.41 -18.89 4.61
CA ALA A 228 -6.68 -18.90 3.91
C ALA A 228 -7.18 -17.48 3.64
N GLN A 229 -7.58 -17.22 2.41
CA GLN A 229 -8.13 -15.93 2.00
C GLN A 229 -9.65 -15.97 1.99
N TYR A 230 -10.26 -14.93 2.48
CA TYR A 230 -11.71 -14.76 2.56
C TYR A 230 -12.15 -13.48 1.85
N ALA A 231 -13.45 -13.36 1.57
CA ALA A 231 -14.06 -12.14 1.06
C ALA A 231 -15.42 -11.89 1.74
N PHE A 232 -15.76 -10.62 1.91
CA PHE A 232 -17.07 -10.24 2.38
C PHE A 232 -18.09 -10.35 1.24
N ASN A 233 -19.09 -11.20 1.40
CA ASN A 233 -20.17 -11.37 0.46
C ASN A 233 -21.31 -10.39 0.79
N MET A 234 -21.52 -9.40 -0.09
CA MET A 234 -22.53 -8.34 0.10
C MET A 234 -23.98 -8.86 0.14
N GLU A 235 -24.29 -9.91 -0.62
CA GLU A 235 -25.65 -10.49 -0.67
C GLU A 235 -25.97 -11.27 0.62
N LYS A 236 -25.00 -12.10 1.05
CA LYS A 236 -25.14 -12.94 2.23
C LYS A 236 -24.77 -12.21 3.52
N LYS A 237 -24.22 -10.98 3.43
CA LYS A 237 -23.76 -10.17 4.55
C LYS A 237 -22.86 -10.92 5.53
N ARG A 238 -21.95 -11.74 5.00
CA ARG A 238 -20.99 -12.52 5.79
C ARG A 238 -19.69 -12.74 5.04
N ILE A 239 -18.63 -13.05 5.78
CA ILE A 239 -17.32 -13.45 5.29
C ILE A 239 -17.40 -14.92 4.81
N LEU A 240 -16.84 -15.19 3.63
CA LEU A 240 -16.83 -16.51 2.99
C LEU A 240 -15.44 -16.81 2.45
N PRO A 241 -15.04 -18.08 2.29
CA PRO A 241 -13.83 -18.47 1.58
C PRO A 241 -13.73 -17.82 0.20
N ALA A 242 -12.54 -17.36 -0.15
CA ALA A 242 -12.23 -16.76 -1.44
C ALA A 242 -11.13 -17.55 -2.16
N SER A 243 -10.85 -17.16 -3.41
CA SER A 243 -9.72 -17.71 -4.18
C SER A 243 -8.39 -17.32 -3.54
N ASP A 244 -7.39 -18.20 -3.61
CA ASP A 244 -6.03 -17.97 -3.13
C ASP A 244 -5.20 -17.04 -4.06
N ASN A 245 -5.83 -16.37 -5.01
CA ASN A 245 -5.17 -15.50 -5.97
C ASN A 245 -5.11 -14.05 -5.48
N ASN A 246 -3.98 -13.39 -5.75
CA ASN A 246 -3.89 -11.95 -5.73
C ASN A 246 -4.20 -11.42 -7.14
N PRO A 247 -5.36 -10.75 -7.36
CA PRO A 247 -5.76 -10.28 -8.69
C PRO A 247 -4.90 -9.14 -9.24
N PHE A 248 -4.00 -8.59 -8.43
CA PHE A 248 -3.06 -7.53 -8.82
C PHE A 248 -1.73 -8.07 -9.36
N ILE A 249 -1.52 -9.39 -9.33
CA ILE A 249 -0.40 -10.05 -10.00
C ILE A 249 -0.87 -10.42 -11.42
N LEU A 250 -0.58 -9.56 -12.39
CA LEU A 250 -1.10 -9.67 -13.76
C LEU A 250 -0.37 -10.71 -14.61
N THR A 251 0.93 -10.88 -14.38
CA THR A 251 1.80 -11.80 -15.11
C THR A 251 2.86 -12.38 -14.18
N GLU A 252 3.55 -13.42 -14.64
CA GLU A 252 4.60 -14.11 -13.87
C GLU A 252 5.76 -13.18 -13.46
N ASN A 253 6.11 -12.20 -14.30
CA ASN A 253 7.26 -11.31 -14.07
C ASN A 253 6.85 -9.86 -13.71
N TYR A 254 5.57 -9.63 -13.45
CA TYR A 254 5.07 -8.32 -13.04
C TYR A 254 5.18 -8.15 -11.54
N GLU A 255 6.08 -7.29 -11.12
CA GLU A 255 6.29 -6.93 -9.72
C GLU A 255 5.47 -5.67 -9.41
N SER A 256 4.20 -5.88 -9.02
CA SER A 256 3.28 -4.77 -8.73
C SER A 256 3.74 -3.97 -7.52
N GLY A 257 4.26 -2.77 -7.75
CA GLY A 257 4.62 -1.82 -6.69
C GLY A 257 3.42 -1.35 -5.86
N GLY A 258 2.22 -1.49 -6.42
CA GLY A 258 0.98 -1.10 -5.76
C GLY A 258 0.36 -2.17 -4.86
N ALA A 259 0.58 -3.48 -5.13
CA ALA A 259 -0.17 -4.52 -4.44
C ALA A 259 0.44 -5.94 -4.51
N GLY A 260 1.69 -6.09 -4.96
CA GLY A 260 2.27 -7.40 -5.29
C GLY A 260 3.01 -8.09 -4.16
N LEU A 261 3.40 -7.39 -3.09
CA LEU A 261 4.20 -8.00 -2.02
C LEU A 261 3.38 -8.98 -1.18
N MET A 262 4.06 -10.03 -0.75
CA MET A 262 3.55 -11.07 0.14
C MET A 262 4.64 -11.56 1.08
N GLY A 263 4.26 -12.14 2.22
CA GLY A 263 5.21 -12.63 3.22
C GLY A 263 4.60 -12.69 4.62
N THR A 264 5.45 -12.78 5.64
CA THR A 264 5.03 -12.80 7.05
C THR A 264 4.83 -11.38 7.61
N ALA A 265 3.95 -11.27 8.61
CA ALA A 265 3.76 -10.02 9.34
C ALA A 265 5.06 -9.56 10.04
N THR A 266 5.84 -10.51 10.56
CA THR A 266 7.12 -10.24 11.19
C THR A 266 8.12 -9.60 10.23
N ALA A 267 8.24 -10.10 8.98
CA ALA A 267 9.15 -9.52 8.01
C ALA A 267 8.73 -8.10 7.60
N TYR A 268 7.43 -7.88 7.40
CA TYR A 268 6.93 -6.54 7.11
C TYR A 268 7.18 -5.56 8.28
N SER A 269 6.94 -5.99 9.52
CA SER A 269 7.13 -5.19 10.72
C SER A 269 8.55 -4.69 10.91
N LYS A 270 9.57 -5.48 10.56
CA LYS A 270 10.99 -5.07 10.66
C LYS A 270 11.31 -3.84 9.82
N VAL A 271 10.72 -3.71 8.64
CA VAL A 271 10.93 -2.54 7.78
C VAL A 271 10.26 -1.30 8.37
N ILE A 272 8.99 -1.41 8.77
CA ILE A 272 8.28 -0.25 9.30
C ILE A 272 8.78 0.17 10.70
N GLU A 273 9.35 -0.74 11.46
CA GLU A 273 10.10 -0.44 12.68
C GLU A 273 11.28 0.49 12.37
N ALA A 274 12.08 0.18 11.35
CA ALA A 274 13.19 1.05 10.95
C ALA A 274 12.68 2.43 10.51
N LEU A 275 11.57 2.51 9.76
CA LEU A 275 10.97 3.78 9.35
C LEU A 275 10.47 4.59 10.55
N ALA A 276 9.87 3.96 11.58
CA ALA A 276 9.45 4.59 12.82
C ALA A 276 10.65 5.12 13.64
N ASN A 277 11.82 4.56 13.46
CA ASN A 277 13.05 4.95 14.12
C ASN A 277 13.98 5.80 13.21
N GLY A 278 13.39 6.69 12.40
CA GLY A 278 14.15 7.65 11.59
C GLY A 278 14.87 7.03 10.39
N GLY A 279 14.40 5.89 9.89
CA GLY A 279 14.94 5.19 8.71
C GLY A 279 16.19 4.36 9.00
N VAL A 280 16.45 4.02 10.25
CA VAL A 280 17.58 3.21 10.70
C VAL A 280 17.08 1.93 11.36
N THR A 281 17.69 0.81 11.08
CA THR A 281 17.37 -0.49 11.70
C THR A 281 18.01 -0.60 13.09
N LYS A 282 17.56 -1.56 13.90
CA LYS A 282 18.15 -1.88 15.21
C LYS A 282 19.67 -2.12 15.14
N ASP A 283 20.15 -2.72 14.05
CA ASP A 283 21.57 -3.02 13.82
C ASP A 283 22.35 -1.81 13.25
N GLY A 284 21.72 -0.65 13.11
CA GLY A 284 22.35 0.58 12.65
C GLY A 284 22.42 0.73 11.12
N ASN A 285 21.81 -0.17 10.34
CA ASN A 285 21.73 -0.04 8.89
C ASN A 285 20.74 1.07 8.51
N ARG A 286 21.15 2.00 7.66
CA ARG A 286 20.28 3.09 7.19
C ARG A 286 19.55 2.69 5.91
N ILE A 287 18.23 2.64 5.99
CA ILE A 287 17.33 2.45 4.83
C ILE A 287 17.01 3.80 4.19
N LEU A 288 16.65 4.79 4.99
CA LEU A 288 16.34 6.17 4.58
C LEU A 288 16.95 7.19 5.53
N SER A 289 17.11 8.42 5.06
CA SER A 289 17.47 9.55 5.93
C SER A 289 16.28 10.02 6.77
N GLU A 290 16.55 10.71 7.87
CA GLU A 290 15.51 11.35 8.66
C GLU A 290 14.74 12.43 7.86
N ASP A 291 15.40 13.09 6.90
CA ASP A 291 14.74 14.05 6.01
C ASP A 291 13.65 13.38 5.18
N SER A 292 13.93 12.21 4.62
CA SER A 292 12.93 11.42 3.88
C SER A 292 11.78 10.97 4.79
N ILE A 293 12.07 10.59 6.03
CA ILE A 293 11.00 10.26 7.00
C ILE A 293 10.14 11.50 7.28
N ARG A 294 10.75 12.69 7.49
CA ARG A 294 9.98 13.94 7.66
C ARG A 294 9.11 14.28 6.45
N MET A 295 9.57 13.98 5.23
CA MET A 295 8.76 14.16 4.02
C MET A 295 7.53 13.26 4.02
N PHE A 296 7.62 12.00 4.47
CA PHE A 296 6.46 11.12 4.63
C PHE A 296 5.43 11.65 5.64
N MET A 297 5.87 12.35 6.65
CA MET A 297 5.01 12.93 7.69
C MET A 297 4.20 14.16 7.22
N THR A 298 4.35 14.58 5.95
CA THR A 298 3.78 15.83 5.44
C THR A 298 2.77 15.53 4.33
N PRO A 299 1.49 15.94 4.48
CA PRO A 299 0.52 15.87 3.37
C PRO A 299 0.91 16.82 2.23
N VAL A 300 0.70 16.38 0.98
CA VAL A 300 1.05 17.16 -0.23
C VAL A 300 -0.14 17.41 -1.15
N THR A 301 -1.34 17.02 -0.76
CA THR A 301 -2.57 17.23 -1.54
C THR A 301 -2.94 18.71 -1.62
N THR A 302 -3.44 19.14 -2.81
CA THR A 302 -4.14 20.44 -2.96
C THR A 302 -5.49 20.40 -2.24
N ASP A 303 -6.13 21.56 -2.02
CA ASP A 303 -7.47 21.62 -1.37
C ASP A 303 -8.51 20.77 -2.10
N ARG A 304 -8.47 20.75 -3.44
CA ARG A 304 -9.40 19.93 -4.25
C ARG A 304 -9.09 18.45 -4.09
N ALA A 305 -7.84 18.04 -4.21
CA ALA A 305 -7.40 16.67 -4.03
C ALA A 305 -7.67 16.16 -2.61
N GLN A 306 -7.54 17.02 -1.61
CA GLN A 306 -7.89 16.70 -0.22
C GLN A 306 -9.39 16.39 -0.08
N LYS A 307 -10.28 17.14 -0.71
CA LYS A 307 -11.72 16.85 -0.73
C LYS A 307 -12.03 15.51 -1.41
N ASP A 308 -11.36 15.21 -2.52
CA ASP A 308 -11.50 13.90 -3.18
C ASP A 308 -11.09 12.76 -2.25
N PHE A 309 -9.96 12.91 -1.52
CA PHE A 309 -9.48 11.95 -0.55
C PHE A 309 -10.44 11.74 0.62
N GLU A 310 -10.99 12.81 1.17
CA GLU A 310 -11.98 12.77 2.26
C GLU A 310 -13.27 12.06 1.83
N THR A 311 -13.76 12.36 0.61
CA THR A 311 -14.95 11.72 0.04
C THR A 311 -14.72 10.21 -0.19
N GLY A 312 -13.48 9.79 -0.44
CA GLY A 312 -13.07 8.39 -0.51
C GLY A 312 -13.09 7.64 0.84
N GLY A 313 -13.64 8.23 1.91
CA GLY A 313 -13.89 7.56 3.20
C GLY A 313 -12.75 7.66 4.22
N LYS A 314 -11.73 8.48 3.98
CA LYS A 314 -10.59 8.62 4.91
C LYS A 314 -10.77 9.71 5.98
N GLY A 315 -11.83 10.54 5.86
CA GLY A 315 -12.14 11.62 6.79
C GLY A 315 -11.18 12.80 6.73
N SER A 316 -11.56 13.92 7.37
CA SER A 316 -10.81 15.19 7.36
C SER A 316 -9.54 15.17 8.21
N SER A 317 -9.42 14.21 9.12
CA SER A 317 -8.25 14.10 10.02
C SER A 317 -7.00 13.56 9.35
N TYR A 318 -7.15 13.01 8.16
CA TYR A 318 -6.05 12.51 7.34
C TYR A 318 -5.92 13.29 6.04
N GLY A 319 -4.71 13.36 5.51
CA GLY A 319 -4.39 13.77 4.15
C GLY A 319 -3.57 12.69 3.45
N TYR A 320 -3.20 12.95 2.20
CA TYR A 320 -2.32 12.08 1.45
C TYR A 320 -0.97 12.76 1.22
N GLY A 321 0.10 12.07 1.55
CA GLY A 321 1.47 12.54 1.39
C GLY A 321 2.14 11.93 0.16
N LEU A 322 3.41 11.59 0.33
CA LEU A 322 4.20 10.92 -0.71
C LEU A 322 3.93 9.41 -0.69
N GLY A 323 2.78 9.01 -1.23
CA GLY A 323 2.36 7.62 -1.41
C GLY A 323 1.75 6.95 -0.18
N VAL A 324 1.51 7.70 0.88
CA VAL A 324 0.96 7.24 2.15
C VAL A 324 -0.10 8.19 2.68
N ARG A 325 -1.05 7.70 3.50
CA ARG A 325 -1.89 8.60 4.31
C ARG A 325 -1.04 9.23 5.40
N VAL A 326 -1.38 10.44 5.79
CA VAL A 326 -0.70 11.20 6.86
C VAL A 326 -1.75 11.81 7.77
N LYS A 327 -1.59 11.68 9.08
CA LYS A 327 -2.48 12.32 10.05
C LYS A 327 -2.24 13.82 10.13
N ARG A 328 -3.32 14.61 10.03
CA ARG A 328 -3.30 16.08 9.97
C ARG A 328 -3.70 16.76 11.28
N ASN A 329 -4.53 16.11 12.10
CA ASN A 329 -5.01 16.65 13.36
C ASN A 329 -5.30 15.53 14.37
N MET A 330 -5.59 15.89 15.60
CA MET A 330 -5.83 14.94 16.70
C MET A 330 -7.26 14.40 16.80
N GLU A 331 -8.18 14.79 15.92
CA GLU A 331 -9.59 14.38 15.99
C GLU A 331 -9.80 12.89 15.70
N ALA A 332 -8.90 12.28 14.92
CA ALA A 332 -9.01 10.86 14.57
C ALA A 332 -8.45 9.89 15.61
N GLY A 333 -8.19 10.32 16.86
CA GLY A 333 -7.73 9.43 17.93
C GLY A 333 -6.30 9.73 18.42
N ARG A 334 -5.69 8.76 19.13
CA ARG A 334 -4.53 8.99 20.01
C ARG A 334 -3.18 9.15 19.33
N SER A 335 -2.97 8.60 18.13
CA SER A 335 -1.68 8.74 17.43
C SER A 335 -1.33 10.21 17.15
N PRO A 336 -0.06 10.61 17.08
CA PRO A 336 0.33 12.00 16.86
C PRO A 336 0.04 12.46 15.42
N VAL A 337 -0.01 13.78 15.22
CA VAL A 337 0.00 14.39 13.88
C VAL A 337 1.31 14.06 13.18
N GLY A 338 1.25 13.70 11.91
CA GLY A 338 2.40 13.27 11.12
C GLY A 338 2.64 11.76 11.14
N GLU A 339 1.86 10.96 11.93
CA GLU A 339 1.90 9.51 11.71
C GLU A 339 1.46 9.19 10.30
N PHE A 340 2.06 8.17 9.69
CA PHE A 340 1.79 7.81 8.31
C PHE A 340 1.73 6.29 8.12
N GLY A 341 1.23 5.86 6.97
CA GLY A 341 1.11 4.45 6.60
C GLY A 341 0.10 4.24 5.49
N TRP A 342 -0.25 3.00 5.21
CA TRP A 342 -1.32 2.64 4.27
C TRP A 342 -1.92 1.28 4.60
N ASP A 343 -3.08 0.97 3.99
CA ASP A 343 -3.86 -0.21 4.29
C ASP A 343 -3.87 -1.16 3.07
N GLY A 344 -4.00 -2.47 3.31
CA GLY A 344 -4.15 -3.48 2.26
C GLY A 344 -5.60 -3.85 2.00
N ALA A 345 -5.93 -4.28 0.77
CA ALA A 345 -7.29 -4.63 0.36
C ALA A 345 -7.93 -5.77 1.18
N ALA A 346 -7.11 -6.66 1.76
CA ALA A 346 -7.57 -7.74 2.63
C ALA A 346 -7.50 -7.38 4.12
N GLY A 347 -7.30 -6.11 4.47
CA GLY A 347 -7.33 -5.61 5.85
C GLY A 347 -5.96 -5.51 6.53
N ALA A 348 -4.85 -5.56 5.80
CA ALA A 348 -3.56 -5.18 6.35
C ALA A 348 -3.60 -3.70 6.78
N TYR A 349 -2.99 -3.37 7.92
CA TYR A 349 -2.89 -2.02 8.46
C TYR A 349 -1.47 -1.69 8.83
N THR A 350 -0.99 -0.58 8.30
CA THR A 350 0.33 -0.05 8.63
C THR A 350 0.20 1.33 9.25
N LEU A 351 0.75 1.49 10.45
CA LEU A 351 0.95 2.78 11.11
C LEU A 351 2.41 2.91 11.48
N ILE A 352 3.00 4.05 11.14
CA ILE A 352 4.38 4.42 11.44
C ILE A 352 4.36 5.77 12.13
N ASP A 353 4.83 5.80 13.37
CA ASP A 353 4.91 6.98 14.22
C ASP A 353 6.37 7.28 14.57
N PRO A 354 7.05 8.16 13.79
CA PRO A 354 8.42 8.53 14.08
C PRO A 354 8.60 9.44 15.30
N ILE A 355 7.51 9.98 15.85
CA ILE A 355 7.56 10.87 17.02
C ILE A 355 7.76 10.06 18.30
N ASN A 356 7.03 8.94 18.42
CA ASN A 356 7.10 8.06 19.58
C ASN A 356 7.87 6.77 19.30
N HIS A 357 8.48 6.62 18.11
CA HIS A 357 9.21 5.44 17.64
C HIS A 357 8.33 4.16 17.70
N ILE A 358 7.06 4.29 17.28
CA ILE A 358 6.09 3.20 17.30
C ILE A 358 5.78 2.77 15.87
N SER A 359 5.74 1.46 15.65
CA SER A 359 5.10 0.90 14.47
C SER A 359 4.00 -0.09 14.85
N ILE A 360 2.94 -0.12 14.04
CA ILE A 360 1.86 -1.09 14.13
C ILE A 360 1.73 -1.75 12.77
N PHE A 361 1.82 -3.07 12.74
CA PHE A 361 1.40 -3.86 11.60
C PHE A 361 0.32 -4.85 12.04
N HIS A 362 -0.86 -4.75 11.42
CA HIS A 362 -1.93 -5.72 11.59
C HIS A 362 -2.18 -6.40 10.26
N ALA A 363 -2.28 -7.72 10.29
CA ALA A 363 -2.59 -8.56 9.15
C ALA A 363 -3.90 -9.33 9.41
N GLN A 364 -4.73 -9.36 8.40
CA GLN A 364 -5.85 -10.28 8.23
C GLN A 364 -6.03 -10.55 6.74
N HIS A 365 -6.84 -11.54 6.36
CA HIS A 365 -6.93 -11.93 4.95
C HIS A 365 -8.39 -11.98 4.47
N VAL A 366 -9.10 -10.83 4.61
CA VAL A 366 -10.52 -10.68 4.26
C VAL A 366 -10.73 -9.53 3.28
N LEU A 367 -10.96 -9.84 2.02
CA LEU A 367 -11.22 -8.85 0.96
C LEU A 367 -12.60 -8.20 1.08
N GLY A 368 -12.68 -6.91 0.73
CA GLY A 368 -13.96 -6.18 0.59
C GLY A 368 -14.71 -5.96 1.91
N PHE A 369 -14.06 -6.06 3.06
CA PHE A 369 -14.66 -5.92 4.38
C PHE A 369 -14.47 -4.50 4.92
N LEU A 370 -15.43 -3.61 4.61
CA LEU A 370 -15.35 -2.20 4.95
C LEU A 370 -15.17 -1.90 6.45
N PRO A 371 -15.79 -2.64 7.41
CA PRO A 371 -15.61 -2.38 8.84
C PRO A 371 -14.15 -2.43 9.31
N VAL A 372 -13.25 -3.13 8.59
CA VAL A 372 -11.83 -3.16 8.95
C VAL A 372 -11.21 -1.77 8.93
N TYR A 373 -11.57 -0.96 7.96
CA TYR A 373 -11.00 0.40 7.79
C TYR A 373 -11.70 1.45 8.66
N LEU A 374 -13.00 1.27 8.92
CA LEU A 374 -13.81 2.26 9.60
C LEU A 374 -13.87 2.06 11.12
N GLU A 375 -13.69 0.82 11.60
CA GLU A 375 -13.87 0.45 13.00
C GLU A 375 -12.63 -0.26 13.56
N ILE A 376 -12.15 -1.34 12.92
CA ILE A 376 -11.10 -2.17 13.48
C ILE A 376 -9.76 -1.40 13.54
N HIS A 377 -9.26 -0.86 12.42
CA HIS A 377 -7.99 -0.13 12.40
C HIS A 377 -7.96 1.05 13.37
N PRO A 378 -8.97 1.95 13.42
CA PRO A 378 -9.02 3.00 14.44
C PRO A 378 -8.98 2.49 15.86
N THR A 379 -9.71 1.41 16.15
CA THR A 379 -9.73 0.80 17.49
C THR A 379 -8.38 0.19 17.85
N LEU A 380 -7.74 -0.54 16.94
CA LEU A 380 -6.41 -1.11 17.15
C LEU A 380 -5.38 -0.02 17.46
N ARG A 381 -5.42 1.09 16.69
CA ARG A 381 -4.58 2.26 16.94
C ARG A 381 -4.79 2.78 18.36
N ASP A 382 -6.03 3.11 18.72
CA ASP A 382 -6.32 3.78 20.00
C ASP A 382 -6.03 2.88 21.22
N LEU A 383 -6.34 1.57 21.12
CA LEU A 383 -6.00 0.60 22.16
C LEU A 383 -4.49 0.36 22.28
N THR A 384 -3.75 0.46 21.18
CA THR A 384 -2.27 0.42 21.20
C THR A 384 -1.70 1.58 22.01
N TYR A 385 -2.11 2.81 21.69
CA TYR A 385 -1.61 3.99 22.42
C TYR A 385 -2.06 3.98 23.88
N GLU A 386 -3.28 3.54 24.18
CA GLU A 386 -3.74 3.35 25.56
C GLU A 386 -2.88 2.33 26.30
N GLY A 387 -2.59 1.18 25.70
CA GLY A 387 -1.74 0.13 26.29
C GLY A 387 -0.32 0.60 26.56
N LEU A 388 0.21 1.52 25.75
CA LEU A 388 1.50 2.16 25.93
C LEU A 388 1.48 3.32 26.94
N GLY A 389 0.30 3.75 27.38
CA GLY A 389 0.14 4.88 28.30
C GLY A 389 0.29 6.25 27.61
N LEU A 390 -0.05 6.35 26.32
CA LEU A 390 0.02 7.54 25.48
C LEU A 390 -1.36 8.08 25.12
#